data_63ebb77218fc722f2edec770cc789d92
#
_entry.id   63ebb77218fc722f2edec770cc789d92
#
_cell.length_a   1.000
_cell.length_b   1.000
_cell.length_c   1.000
_cell.angle_alpha   90.00
_cell.angle_beta   90.00
_cell.angle_gamma   90.00
#
_symmetry.space_group_name_H-M   'P 1'
#
loop_
_entity.id
_entity.type
_entity.pdbx_description
1 polymer ?
#
loop_
_entity_poly.entity_id
_entity_poly.type
_entity_poly.pdbx_seq_one_letter_code
_entity_poly.pdbx_strand_id
1 'polypeptide(L)'
;MTQTSSPLPAPEQDILIIGGGHNGLVCAAYLAAAGLSVTIVEARDVIGGAAVTEEFHPGFRNSAASYTVSLLNPKVIQDLELARHGLKVVERKIGNFLPLEDGYLLAGDDLTKPETAKFSERDAARLD
;
A
#
# COMPACT_ATOMS: atom_id res chain seq x y z
N MET A 1 -3.05 1.03 55.38
CA MET A 1 -4.13 0.44 54.58
C MET A 1 -4.01 1.02 53.17
N THR A 2 -3.36 0.33 52.29
CA THR A 2 -3.19 0.69 50.90
C THR A 2 -4.40 0.18 50.12
N GLN A 3 -5.28 1.08 49.70
CA GLN A 3 -6.35 0.75 48.76
C GLN A 3 -5.73 0.41 47.41
N THR A 4 -5.71 -0.84 47.06
CA THR A 4 -5.49 -1.28 45.68
C THR A 4 -6.75 -0.93 44.92
N SER A 5 -6.70 0.20 44.19
CA SER A 5 -7.73 0.52 43.19
C SER A 5 -7.69 -0.57 42.13
N SER A 6 -8.74 -1.39 42.05
CA SER A 6 -8.92 -2.27 40.89
C SER A 6 -8.91 -1.43 39.63
N PRO A 7 -8.17 -1.84 38.60
CA PRO A 7 -8.23 -1.15 37.31
C PRO A 7 -9.69 -1.16 36.84
N LEU A 8 -10.15 -0.01 36.32
CA LEU A 8 -11.46 0.07 35.66
C LEU A 8 -11.51 -1.01 34.57
N PRO A 9 -12.66 -1.71 34.42
CA PRO A 9 -12.80 -2.64 33.32
C PRO A 9 -12.53 -1.90 32.02
N ALA A 10 -11.71 -2.50 31.15
CA ALA A 10 -11.50 -1.97 29.81
C ALA A 10 -12.87 -1.84 29.11
N PRO A 11 -13.09 -0.79 28.32
CA PRO A 11 -14.34 -0.65 27.59
C PRO A 11 -14.54 -1.92 26.74
N GLU A 12 -15.76 -2.46 26.83
CA GLU A 12 -16.15 -3.63 26.06
C GLU A 12 -16.05 -3.30 24.57
N GLN A 13 -15.32 -4.12 23.80
CA GLN A 13 -15.13 -3.95 22.38
C GLN A 13 -15.93 -5.01 21.64
N ASP A 14 -16.67 -4.63 20.61
CA ASP A 14 -17.42 -5.59 19.79
C ASP A 14 -16.49 -6.45 18.94
N ILE A 15 -15.42 -5.86 18.41
CA ILE A 15 -14.49 -6.50 17.47
C ILE A 15 -13.04 -6.21 17.85
N LEU A 16 -12.22 -7.27 17.83
CA LEU A 16 -10.77 -7.20 17.90
C LEU A 16 -10.17 -7.68 16.58
N ILE A 17 -9.38 -6.82 15.93
CA ILE A 17 -8.64 -7.16 14.69
C ILE A 17 -7.16 -7.30 15.04
N ILE A 18 -6.57 -8.41 14.67
CA ILE A 18 -5.14 -8.69 14.85
C ILE A 18 -4.43 -8.37 13.52
N GLY A 19 -3.57 -7.35 13.55
CA GLY A 19 -2.82 -6.85 12.42
C GLY A 19 -3.40 -5.57 11.81
N GLY A 20 -2.61 -4.48 11.86
CA GLY A 20 -2.91 -3.17 11.29
C GLY A 20 -2.45 -3.01 9.84
N GLY A 21 -2.45 -4.10 9.04
CA GLY A 21 -2.22 -4.04 7.61
C GLY A 21 -3.42 -3.48 6.84
N HIS A 22 -3.25 -3.21 5.54
CA HIS A 22 -4.29 -2.58 4.70
C HIS A 22 -5.64 -3.32 4.75
N ASN A 23 -5.65 -4.65 4.78
CA ASN A 23 -6.89 -5.44 4.88
C ASN A 23 -7.57 -5.27 6.25
N GLY A 24 -6.79 -5.31 7.36
CA GLY A 24 -7.31 -5.08 8.70
C GLY A 24 -7.87 -3.68 8.88
N LEU A 25 -7.18 -2.68 8.32
CA LEU A 25 -7.63 -1.28 8.35
C LEU A 25 -8.94 -1.07 7.57
N VAL A 26 -9.06 -1.65 6.37
CA VAL A 26 -10.29 -1.60 5.56
C VAL A 26 -11.44 -2.30 6.29
N CYS A 27 -11.20 -3.49 6.83
CA CYS A 27 -12.20 -4.22 7.62
C CYS A 27 -12.67 -3.39 8.81
N ALA A 28 -11.74 -2.82 9.59
CA ALA A 28 -12.06 -1.97 10.72
C ALA A 28 -12.90 -0.75 10.34
N ALA A 29 -12.55 -0.10 9.21
CA ALA A 29 -13.28 1.07 8.73
C ALA A 29 -14.74 0.75 8.38
N TYR A 30 -14.99 -0.36 7.70
CA TYR A 30 -16.36 -0.79 7.39
C TYR A 30 -17.16 -1.17 8.64
N LEU A 31 -16.53 -1.87 9.59
CA LEU A 31 -17.18 -2.27 10.84
C LEU A 31 -17.51 -1.04 11.71
N ALA A 32 -16.57 -0.10 11.82
CA ALA A 32 -16.79 1.16 12.53
C ALA A 32 -17.88 2.00 11.87
N ALA A 33 -17.91 2.06 10.54
CA ALA A 33 -18.99 2.73 9.80
C ALA A 33 -20.37 2.08 10.02
N ALA A 34 -20.41 0.79 10.36
CA ALA A 34 -21.60 0.07 10.76
C ALA A 34 -22.00 0.28 12.24
N GLY A 35 -21.25 1.10 12.98
CA GLY A 35 -21.52 1.46 14.37
C GLY A 35 -20.92 0.53 15.42
N LEU A 36 -20.04 -0.38 15.03
CA LEU A 36 -19.36 -1.27 15.95
C LEU A 36 -18.10 -0.62 16.55
N SER A 37 -17.82 -0.94 17.81
CA SER A 37 -16.55 -0.57 18.46
C SER A 37 -15.46 -1.54 18.03
N VAL A 38 -14.39 -1.03 17.39
CA VAL A 38 -13.34 -1.84 16.80
C VAL A 38 -11.99 -1.47 17.39
N THR A 39 -11.28 -2.47 17.86
CA THR A 39 -9.88 -2.34 18.30
C THR A 39 -8.97 -3.10 17.33
N ILE A 40 -7.90 -2.45 16.91
CA ILE A 40 -6.84 -3.08 16.10
C ILE A 40 -5.60 -3.21 16.98
N VAL A 41 -5.00 -4.40 17.02
CA VAL A 41 -3.70 -4.63 17.63
C VAL A 41 -2.67 -4.91 16.54
N GLU A 42 -1.55 -4.18 16.58
CA GLU A 42 -0.45 -4.29 15.64
C GLU A 42 0.85 -4.57 16.41
N ALA A 43 1.67 -5.48 15.89
CA ALA A 43 2.93 -5.86 16.52
C ALA A 43 4.05 -4.83 16.28
N ARG A 44 3.95 -4.03 15.22
CA ARG A 44 4.94 -2.99 14.85
C ARG A 44 4.48 -1.63 15.38
N ASP A 45 5.41 -0.72 15.55
CA ASP A 45 5.12 0.68 15.93
C ASP A 45 4.48 1.51 14.79
N VAL A 46 4.33 0.92 13.61
CA VAL A 46 3.74 1.54 12.42
C VAL A 46 2.67 0.65 11.81
N ILE A 47 1.52 1.23 11.54
CA ILE A 47 0.41 0.57 10.85
C ILE A 47 0.55 0.67 9.32
N GLY A 48 -0.07 -0.25 8.59
CA GLY A 48 -0.09 -0.27 7.12
C GLY A 48 0.37 -1.59 6.51
N GLY A 49 1.08 -2.43 7.27
CA GLY A 49 1.55 -3.74 6.78
C GLY A 49 2.42 -3.60 5.53
N ALA A 50 2.09 -4.32 4.46
CA ALA A 50 2.80 -4.25 3.18
C ALA A 50 2.72 -2.88 2.47
N ALA A 51 1.76 -2.03 2.85
CA ALA A 51 1.60 -0.70 2.27
C ALA A 51 2.43 0.39 2.96
N VAL A 52 3.21 0.02 3.99
CA VAL A 52 4.06 0.97 4.72
C VAL A 52 5.11 1.58 3.80
N THR A 53 5.30 2.89 3.93
CA THR A 53 6.42 3.61 3.33
C THR A 53 7.52 3.75 4.37
N GLU A 54 8.68 3.21 4.08
CA GLU A 54 9.85 3.20 4.97
C GLU A 54 11.01 3.99 4.37
N GLU A 55 11.85 4.54 5.23
CA GLU A 55 13.09 5.18 4.83
C GLU A 55 14.19 4.11 4.78
N PHE A 56 14.63 3.78 3.58
CA PHE A 56 15.68 2.77 3.36
C PHE A 56 17.09 3.39 3.24
N HIS A 57 17.16 4.70 3.03
CA HIS A 57 18.39 5.50 3.04
C HIS A 57 18.03 6.93 3.49
N PRO A 58 18.90 7.64 4.21
CA PRO A 58 18.62 9.00 4.66
C PRO A 58 18.10 9.90 3.54
N GLY A 59 16.88 10.43 3.72
CA GLY A 59 16.16 11.26 2.74
C GLY A 59 15.42 10.49 1.63
N PHE A 60 15.55 9.16 1.56
CA PHE A 60 14.89 8.34 0.52
C PHE A 60 13.88 7.38 1.14
N ARG A 61 12.63 7.55 0.74
CA ARG A 61 11.50 6.74 1.22
C ARG A 61 10.82 6.03 0.08
N ASN A 62 10.44 4.78 0.30
CA ASN A 62 9.67 3.99 -0.66
C ASN A 62 8.71 3.05 0.07
N SER A 63 7.70 2.58 -0.63
CA SER A 63 6.85 1.51 -0.12
C SER A 63 7.66 0.22 0.04
N ALA A 64 7.54 -0.43 1.19
CA ALA A 64 8.25 -1.67 1.47
C ALA A 64 7.85 -2.81 0.50
N ALA A 65 6.56 -2.91 0.15
CA ALA A 65 6.08 -3.99 -0.72
C ALA A 65 4.94 -3.59 -1.68
N SER A 66 4.48 -2.33 -1.64
CA SER A 66 3.33 -1.87 -2.44
C SER A 66 3.69 -0.67 -3.30
N TYR A 67 4.69 -0.83 -4.15
CA TYR A 67 5.18 0.22 -5.04
C TYR A 67 4.21 0.57 -6.18
N THR A 68 3.19 -0.25 -6.40
CA THR A 68 2.16 -0.03 -7.42
C THR A 68 0.77 -0.22 -6.82
N VAL A 69 -0.12 0.73 -7.07
CA VAL A 69 -1.53 0.66 -6.68
C VAL A 69 -2.31 0.02 -7.82
N SER A 70 -2.29 -1.31 -7.90
CA SER A 70 -2.97 -2.07 -8.97
C SER A 70 -4.18 -2.86 -8.47
N LEU A 71 -4.21 -3.23 -7.20
CA LEU A 71 -5.22 -4.13 -6.64
C LEU A 71 -6.16 -3.46 -5.63
N LEU A 72 -5.99 -2.17 -5.37
CA LEU A 72 -6.91 -1.45 -4.48
C LEU A 72 -8.28 -1.34 -5.16
N ASN A 73 -9.27 -1.99 -4.56
CA ASN A 73 -10.61 -2.05 -5.13
C ASN A 73 -11.23 -0.64 -5.20
N PRO A 74 -11.71 -0.21 -6.38
CA PRO A 74 -12.37 1.09 -6.56
C PRO A 74 -13.54 1.32 -5.60
N LYS A 75 -14.26 0.25 -5.23
CA LYS A 75 -15.33 0.34 -4.24
C LYS A 75 -14.81 0.79 -2.87
N VAL A 76 -13.67 0.30 -2.42
CA VAL A 76 -13.04 0.73 -1.15
C VAL A 76 -12.65 2.21 -1.22
N ILE A 77 -12.09 2.65 -2.35
CA ILE A 77 -11.73 4.07 -2.55
C ILE A 77 -12.96 4.95 -2.42
N GLN A 78 -14.08 4.54 -3.01
CA GLN A 78 -15.32 5.29 -3.04
C GLN A 78 -16.04 5.26 -1.68
N ASP A 79 -16.28 4.07 -1.12
CA ASP A 79 -17.05 3.89 0.11
C ASP A 79 -16.36 4.56 1.32
N LEU A 80 -15.04 4.48 1.39
CA LEU A 80 -14.25 5.09 2.46
C LEU A 80 -13.77 6.51 2.10
N GLU A 81 -14.22 7.07 0.98
CA GLU A 81 -13.88 8.42 0.52
C GLU A 81 -12.36 8.73 0.60
N LEU A 82 -11.52 7.77 0.21
CA LEU A 82 -10.07 7.83 0.45
C LEU A 82 -9.41 9.09 -0.15
N ALA A 83 -9.96 9.66 -1.21
CA ALA A 83 -9.48 10.91 -1.78
C ALA A 83 -9.63 12.09 -0.79
N ARG A 84 -10.69 12.14 0.03
CA ARG A 84 -10.88 13.15 1.09
C ARG A 84 -9.87 13.00 2.21
N HIS A 85 -9.33 11.79 2.38
CA HIS A 85 -8.28 11.46 3.35
C HIS A 85 -6.86 11.58 2.76
N GLY A 86 -6.73 12.13 1.56
CA GLY A 86 -5.45 12.46 0.95
C GLY A 86 -4.89 11.39 0.00
N LEU A 87 -5.63 10.33 -0.31
CA LEU A 87 -5.21 9.37 -1.33
C LEU A 87 -5.12 10.08 -2.69
N LYS A 88 -3.93 10.07 -3.28
CA LYS A 88 -3.67 10.53 -4.64
C LYS A 88 -2.93 9.44 -5.39
N VAL A 89 -3.61 8.80 -6.33
CA VAL A 89 -2.98 7.86 -7.25
C VAL A 89 -2.40 8.64 -8.42
N VAL A 90 -1.12 8.44 -8.67
CA VAL A 90 -0.39 9.09 -9.77
C VAL A 90 -0.03 8.03 -10.80
N GLU A 91 -0.43 8.26 -12.03
CA GLU A 91 -0.06 7.41 -13.15
C GLU A 91 1.42 7.58 -13.50
N ARG A 92 2.11 6.47 -13.71
CA ARG A 92 3.52 6.46 -14.11
C ARG A 92 3.61 6.19 -15.61
N LYS A 93 4.33 7.04 -16.32
CA LYS A 93 4.62 6.85 -17.74
C LYS A 93 5.58 5.69 -18.01
N ILE A 94 6.44 5.38 -17.03
CA ILE A 94 7.42 4.30 -17.12
C ILE A 94 7.03 3.25 -16.10
N GLY A 95 6.67 2.05 -16.57
CA GLY A 95 6.31 0.92 -15.73
C GLY A 95 7.52 0.30 -15.05
N ASN A 96 8.57 0.04 -15.82
CA ASN A 96 9.81 -0.56 -15.33
C ASN A 96 11.03 0.16 -15.89
N PHE A 97 12.05 0.24 -15.08
CA PHE A 97 13.40 0.66 -15.43
C PHE A 97 14.36 -0.48 -15.12
N LEU A 98 15.06 -0.97 -16.13
CA LEU A 98 16.05 -2.04 -16.00
C LEU A 98 17.43 -1.48 -16.33
N PRO A 99 18.32 -1.27 -15.33
CA PRO A 99 19.68 -0.85 -15.59
C PRO A 99 20.49 -2.01 -16.18
N LEU A 100 21.35 -1.69 -17.12
CA LEU A 100 22.31 -2.60 -17.78
C LEU A 100 23.71 -2.03 -17.60
N GLU A 101 24.75 -2.81 -17.91
CA GLU A 101 26.15 -2.35 -17.82
C GLU A 101 26.40 -1.16 -18.76
N ASP A 102 25.89 -1.21 -20.01
CA ASP A 102 26.10 -0.19 -21.03
C ASP A 102 24.81 0.59 -21.35
N GLY A 103 23.94 0.82 -20.36
CA GLY A 103 22.71 1.58 -20.58
C GLY A 103 21.54 1.17 -19.72
N TYR A 104 20.34 1.23 -20.27
CA TYR A 104 19.12 0.82 -19.58
C TYR A 104 18.03 0.44 -20.58
N LEU A 105 17.04 -0.33 -20.10
CA LEU A 105 15.80 -0.61 -20.80
C LEU A 105 14.63 0.01 -20.02
N LEU A 106 13.79 0.75 -20.74
CA LEU A 106 12.51 1.25 -20.20
C LEU A 106 11.37 0.39 -20.73
N ALA A 107 10.45 0.04 -19.84
CA ALA A 107 9.20 -0.60 -20.21
C ALA A 107 8.01 0.26 -19.75
N GLY A 108 7.08 0.49 -20.63
CA GLY A 108 5.85 1.25 -20.45
C GLY A 108 5.05 1.17 -21.74
N ASP A 109 3.78 1.56 -21.71
CA ASP A 109 2.85 1.28 -22.81
C ASP A 109 3.41 1.57 -24.21
N ASP A 110 3.81 2.82 -24.46
CA ASP A 110 4.34 3.22 -25.77
C ASP A 110 5.87 3.09 -25.88
N LEU A 111 6.56 2.74 -24.81
CA LEU A 111 8.02 2.73 -24.74
C LEU A 111 8.62 1.35 -24.94
N THR A 112 7.92 0.30 -24.56
CA THR A 112 8.48 -1.06 -24.52
C THR A 112 8.98 -1.52 -25.89
N LYS A 113 8.19 -1.31 -26.95
CA LYS A 113 8.54 -1.74 -28.30
C LYS A 113 9.75 -0.98 -28.88
N PRO A 114 9.80 0.37 -28.89
CA PRO A 114 10.96 1.09 -29.38
C PRO A 114 12.22 0.90 -28.52
N GLU A 115 12.07 0.73 -27.22
CA GLU A 115 13.19 0.46 -26.32
C GLU A 115 13.77 -0.94 -26.58
N THR A 116 12.90 -1.96 -26.77
CA THR A 116 13.35 -3.32 -27.10
C THR A 116 14.06 -3.37 -28.45
N ALA A 117 13.62 -2.58 -29.43
CA ALA A 117 14.25 -2.52 -30.76
C ALA A 117 15.72 -2.08 -30.72
N LYS A 118 16.13 -1.32 -29.70
CA LYS A 118 17.54 -0.93 -29.51
C LYS A 118 18.45 -2.13 -29.27
N PHE A 119 17.91 -3.25 -28.77
CA PHE A 119 18.62 -4.48 -28.46
C PHE A 119 18.31 -5.60 -29.46
N SER A 120 17.07 -5.71 -29.90
CA SER A 120 16.61 -6.76 -30.80
C SER A 120 15.34 -6.33 -31.57
N GLU A 121 15.46 -6.02 -32.83
CA GLU A 121 14.33 -5.74 -33.71
C GLU A 121 13.38 -6.95 -33.84
N ARG A 122 13.96 -8.18 -33.81
CA ARG A 122 13.18 -9.42 -33.87
C ARG A 122 12.26 -9.58 -32.66
N ASP A 123 12.73 -9.23 -31.48
CA ASP A 123 11.94 -9.36 -30.26
C ASP A 123 10.94 -8.20 -30.13
N ALA A 124 11.34 -7.01 -30.52
CA ALA A 124 10.43 -5.85 -30.61
C ALA A 124 9.24 -6.12 -31.54
N ALA A 125 9.46 -6.80 -32.66
CA ALA A 125 8.41 -7.16 -33.61
C ALA A 125 7.38 -8.19 -33.06
N ARG A 126 7.65 -8.79 -31.90
CA ARG A 126 6.75 -9.75 -31.21
C ARG A 126 5.98 -9.13 -30.05
N LEU A 127 6.24 -7.87 -29.75
CA LEU A 127 5.54 -7.10 -28.72
C LEU A 127 4.36 -6.36 -29.37
N ASP A 128 3.25 -7.06 -29.54
CA ASP A 128 1.96 -6.51 -30.00
C ASP A 128 0.93 -6.51 -28.87
#